data_6643cee7ec41ab694befe63193da68b7
#
_entry.id   6643cee7ec41ab694befe63193da68b7
#
_cell.length_a   1.000
_cell.length_b   1.000
_cell.length_c   1.000
_cell.angle_alpha   90.00
_cell.angle_beta   90.00
_cell.angle_gamma   90.00
#
_symmetry.space_group_name_H-M   'P 1'
#
loop_
_entity.id
_entity.type
_entity.pdbx_description
1 polymer ?
#
loop_
_entity_poly.entity_id
_entity_poly.type
_entity_poly.pdbx_seq_one_letter_code
_entity_poly.pdbx_strand_id
1 'polypeptide(L)'
;MFFLLKKIENGLFYLNKILYFFLILFLLIGILGFFINSNPSNQIIKKPYLPFLEIGDLVFRAGIGSESFLIENLSQSPYSHIAMVVKTSPTILIHATTDDDKNAKNQVILSSMDDFLKLSHKIAIKRLKFDEKTKQKIVAKALEHLGRKFIISTDKDAFYCTTFFRTIY
;
A
#
# COMPACT_ATOMS: atom_id res chain seq x y z
N MET A 1 -35.76 37.10 -43.45
CA MET A 1 -35.03 35.82 -43.62
C MET A 1 -33.70 35.77 -42.83
N PHE A 2 -32.84 36.77 -42.93
CA PHE A 2 -31.52 36.83 -42.26
C PHE A 2 -31.61 36.81 -40.71
N PHE A 3 -32.59 37.46 -40.10
CA PHE A 3 -32.79 37.54 -38.64
C PHE A 3 -33.22 36.21 -38.01
N LEU A 4 -33.98 35.42 -38.73
CA LEU A 4 -34.40 34.07 -38.32
C LEU A 4 -33.25 33.07 -38.32
N LEU A 5 -32.39 33.11 -39.33
CA LEU A 5 -31.19 32.26 -39.41
C LEU A 5 -30.23 32.50 -38.26
N LYS A 6 -29.96 33.78 -37.95
CA LYS A 6 -29.08 34.16 -36.82
C LYS A 6 -29.63 33.74 -35.45
N LYS A 7 -30.95 33.72 -35.28
CA LYS A 7 -31.61 33.23 -34.05
C LYS A 7 -31.51 31.71 -33.90
N ILE A 8 -31.56 30.99 -35.03
CA ILE A 8 -31.38 29.54 -35.04
C ILE A 8 -29.94 29.14 -34.77
N GLU A 9 -28.96 29.84 -35.37
CA GLU A 9 -27.54 29.60 -35.08
C GLU A 9 -27.18 29.84 -33.61
N ASN A 10 -27.68 30.92 -33.02
CA ASN A 10 -27.48 31.19 -31.60
C ASN A 10 -28.15 30.11 -30.72
N GLY A 11 -29.35 29.65 -31.04
CA GLY A 11 -30.02 28.57 -30.32
C GLY A 11 -29.25 27.28 -30.40
N LEU A 12 -28.71 26.93 -31.57
CA LEU A 12 -27.92 25.71 -31.77
C LEU A 12 -26.59 25.79 -31.00
N PHE A 13 -25.96 26.97 -30.95
CA PHE A 13 -24.75 27.21 -30.18
C PHE A 13 -24.95 27.01 -28.65
N TYR A 14 -26.06 27.53 -28.12
CA TYR A 14 -26.40 27.35 -26.73
C TYR A 14 -26.77 25.87 -26.41
N LEU A 15 -27.49 25.22 -27.30
CA LEU A 15 -27.84 23.79 -27.17
C LEU A 15 -26.58 22.91 -27.13
N ASN A 16 -25.61 23.17 -28.00
CA ASN A 16 -24.34 22.45 -27.99
C ASN A 16 -23.57 22.67 -26.68
N LYS A 17 -23.50 23.88 -26.15
CA LYS A 17 -22.85 24.15 -24.86
C LYS A 17 -23.52 23.42 -23.71
N ILE A 18 -24.84 23.37 -23.67
CA ILE A 18 -25.58 22.62 -22.67
C ILE A 18 -25.30 21.12 -22.78
N LEU A 19 -25.27 20.58 -24.00
CA LEU A 19 -24.97 19.20 -24.26
C LEU A 19 -23.55 18.82 -23.78
N TYR A 20 -22.54 19.65 -24.10
CA TYR A 20 -21.17 19.48 -23.62
C TYR A 20 -21.08 19.53 -22.09
N PHE A 21 -21.81 20.45 -21.44
CA PHE A 21 -21.85 20.55 -20.01
C PHE A 21 -22.39 19.25 -19.37
N PHE A 22 -23.50 18.72 -19.87
CA PHE A 22 -24.06 17.46 -19.37
C PHE A 22 -23.15 16.26 -19.65
N LEU A 23 -22.44 16.23 -20.77
CA LEU A 23 -21.50 15.18 -21.12
C LEU A 23 -20.30 15.16 -20.18
N ILE A 24 -19.75 16.34 -19.87
CA ILE A 24 -18.66 16.48 -18.88
C ILE A 24 -19.14 16.11 -17.48
N LEU A 25 -20.33 16.56 -17.08
CA LEU A 25 -20.91 16.22 -15.77
C LEU A 25 -21.12 14.71 -15.62
N PHE A 26 -21.63 14.05 -16.66
CA PHE A 26 -21.84 12.59 -16.69
C PHE A 26 -20.50 11.85 -16.58
N LEU A 27 -19.47 12.34 -17.27
CA LEU A 27 -18.12 11.78 -17.23
C LEU A 27 -17.51 11.92 -15.83
N LEU A 28 -17.69 13.09 -15.18
CA LEU A 28 -17.24 13.33 -13.81
C LEU A 28 -17.97 12.45 -12.80
N ILE A 29 -19.28 12.28 -12.95
CA ILE A 29 -20.07 11.37 -12.08
C ILE A 29 -19.62 9.92 -12.27
N GLY A 30 -19.35 9.49 -13.52
CA GLY A 30 -18.83 8.17 -13.83
C GLY A 30 -17.45 7.91 -13.19
N ILE A 31 -16.55 8.88 -13.29
CA ILE A 31 -15.24 8.83 -12.64
C ILE A 31 -15.38 8.77 -11.12
N LEU A 32 -16.22 9.62 -10.53
CA LEU A 32 -16.47 9.63 -9.09
C LEU A 32 -17.09 8.30 -8.62
N GLY A 33 -18.06 7.76 -9.36
CA GLY A 33 -18.67 6.45 -9.10
C GLY A 33 -17.66 5.31 -9.18
N PHE A 34 -16.72 5.38 -10.14
CA PHE A 34 -15.62 4.42 -10.24
C PHE A 34 -14.72 4.47 -9.00
N PHE A 35 -14.34 5.68 -8.54
CA PHE A 35 -13.53 5.85 -7.33
C PHE A 35 -14.25 5.43 -6.04
N ILE A 36 -15.56 5.63 -5.94
CA ILE A 36 -16.33 5.21 -4.77
C ILE A 36 -16.49 3.68 -4.75
N ASN A 37 -16.67 3.05 -5.91
CA ASN A 37 -16.88 1.61 -6.00
C ASN A 37 -15.58 0.79 -5.96
N SER A 38 -14.44 1.42 -6.23
CA SER A 38 -13.11 0.81 -6.13
C SER A 38 -12.49 0.91 -4.73
N ASN A 39 -13.23 1.41 -3.73
CA ASN A 39 -12.79 1.28 -2.34
C ASN A 39 -12.76 -0.23 -1.99
N PRO A 40 -11.56 -0.80 -1.75
CA PRO A 40 -11.47 -2.19 -1.29
C PRO A 40 -12.29 -2.26 0.00
N SER A 41 -13.29 -3.14 0.00
CA SER A 41 -14.13 -3.38 1.17
C SER A 41 -13.24 -3.47 2.40
N ASN A 42 -13.49 -2.64 3.42
CA ASN A 42 -12.90 -2.72 4.76
C ASN A 42 -13.30 -4.03 5.45
N GLN A 43 -13.00 -5.16 4.83
CA GLN A 43 -13.09 -6.45 5.49
C GLN A 43 -11.89 -6.53 6.43
N ILE A 44 -12.11 -6.08 7.67
CA ILE A 44 -11.25 -6.40 8.80
C ILE A 44 -11.05 -7.91 8.76
N ILE A 45 -9.82 -8.35 8.55
CA ILE A 45 -9.49 -9.77 8.60
C ILE A 45 -9.95 -10.26 9.98
N LYS A 46 -10.97 -11.13 10.03
CA LYS A 46 -11.25 -11.95 11.22
C LYS A 46 -9.92 -12.61 11.53
N LYS A 47 -9.38 -12.36 12.75
CA LYS A 47 -8.06 -12.78 13.23
C LYS A 47 -7.66 -14.09 12.53
N PRO A 48 -6.76 -14.06 11.54
CA PRO A 48 -6.46 -15.23 10.73
C PRO A 48 -5.85 -16.30 11.64
N TYR A 49 -6.11 -17.55 11.36
CA TYR A 49 -5.34 -18.63 11.98
C TYR A 49 -3.88 -18.44 11.55
N LEU A 50 -3.09 -17.87 12.43
CA LEU A 50 -1.66 -17.70 12.20
C LEU A 50 -0.98 -19.04 12.49
N PRO A 51 -0.18 -19.58 11.56
CA PRO A 51 0.66 -20.73 11.87
C PRO A 51 1.65 -20.35 12.97
N PHE A 52 2.26 -21.34 13.58
CA PHE A 52 3.33 -21.11 14.56
C PHE A 52 4.48 -20.34 13.88
N LEU A 53 4.69 -19.08 14.30
CA LEU A 53 5.71 -18.19 13.72
C LEU A 53 7.07 -18.46 14.37
N GLU A 54 8.11 -18.35 13.55
CA GLU A 54 9.50 -18.43 13.99
C GLU A 54 10.22 -17.09 13.73
N ILE A 55 11.27 -16.84 14.49
CA ILE A 55 12.19 -15.73 14.23
C ILE A 55 12.75 -15.86 12.81
N GLY A 56 12.75 -14.77 12.06
CA GLY A 56 13.18 -14.74 10.65
C GLY A 56 12.09 -15.10 9.63
N ASP A 57 10.88 -15.47 10.05
CA ASP A 57 9.76 -15.62 9.12
C ASP A 57 9.43 -14.27 8.49
N LEU A 58 9.19 -14.28 7.17
CA LEU A 58 8.72 -13.11 6.43
C LEU A 58 7.19 -13.08 6.42
N VAL A 59 6.63 -11.92 6.72
CA VAL A 59 5.19 -11.66 6.71
C VAL A 59 4.90 -10.64 5.63
N PHE A 60 4.16 -11.06 4.61
CA PHE A 60 3.69 -10.18 3.53
C PHE A 60 2.27 -9.74 3.84
N ARG A 61 1.95 -8.48 3.52
CA ARG A 61 0.58 -7.98 3.57
C ARG A 61 0.17 -7.29 2.28
N ALA A 62 -1.08 -7.45 1.89
CA ALA A 62 -1.81 -6.53 1.05
C ALA A 62 -2.49 -5.52 1.98
N GLY A 63 -2.08 -4.27 1.91
CA GLY A 63 -2.58 -3.21 2.80
C GLY A 63 -3.94 -2.68 2.37
N ILE A 64 -4.64 -2.02 3.29
CA ILE A 64 -5.98 -1.44 3.05
C ILE A 64 -5.94 -0.02 2.47
N GLY A 65 -4.78 0.62 2.41
CA GLY A 65 -4.62 2.00 1.90
C GLY A 65 -4.55 2.07 0.38
N SER A 66 -4.85 3.25 -0.18
CA SER A 66 -4.75 3.54 -1.62
C SER A 66 -3.33 3.35 -2.16
N GLU A 67 -2.31 3.66 -1.35
CA GLU A 67 -0.90 3.44 -1.70
C GLU A 67 -0.60 1.95 -1.90
N SER A 68 -1.17 1.09 -1.05
CA SER A 68 -1.02 -0.36 -1.16
C SER A 68 -1.58 -0.88 -2.49
N PHE A 69 -2.77 -0.42 -2.88
CA PHE A 69 -3.37 -0.75 -4.16
C PHE A 69 -2.48 -0.31 -5.34
N LEU A 70 -1.90 0.88 -5.27
CA LEU A 70 -0.98 1.38 -6.29
C LEU A 70 0.27 0.49 -6.39
N ILE A 71 0.88 0.14 -5.25
CA ILE A 71 2.07 -0.71 -5.19
C ILE A 71 1.77 -2.10 -5.76
N GLU A 72 0.64 -2.72 -5.40
CA GLU A 72 0.23 -4.03 -5.90
C GLU A 72 0.08 -4.04 -7.42
N ASN A 73 -0.56 -3.00 -7.99
CA ASN A 73 -0.73 -2.89 -9.44
C ASN A 73 0.59 -2.64 -10.18
N LEU A 74 1.44 -1.73 -9.68
CA LEU A 74 2.71 -1.41 -10.32
C LEU A 74 3.73 -2.56 -10.22
N SER A 75 3.75 -3.27 -9.09
CA SER A 75 4.65 -4.40 -8.87
C SER A 75 4.13 -5.73 -9.42
N GLN A 76 2.87 -5.78 -9.87
CA GLN A 76 2.17 -7.00 -10.26
C GLN A 76 2.23 -8.07 -9.15
N SER A 77 2.27 -7.66 -7.91
CA SER A 77 2.34 -8.50 -6.72
C SER A 77 1.02 -8.45 -5.96
N PRO A 78 0.51 -9.57 -5.44
CA PRO A 78 -0.68 -9.56 -4.57
C PRO A 78 -0.39 -9.01 -3.16
N TYR A 79 0.78 -8.43 -2.93
CA TYR A 79 1.22 -7.85 -1.67
C TYR A 79 1.93 -6.53 -1.89
N SER A 80 1.65 -5.56 -1.03
CA SER A 80 2.22 -4.21 -1.07
C SER A 80 3.33 -3.99 -0.04
N HIS A 81 3.47 -4.89 0.94
CA HIS A 81 4.39 -4.69 2.05
C HIS A 81 4.95 -6.01 2.60
N ILE A 82 6.14 -5.91 3.23
CA ILE A 82 6.85 -7.05 3.82
C ILE A 82 7.42 -6.65 5.18
N ALA A 83 7.33 -7.58 6.14
CA ALA A 83 7.93 -7.48 7.47
C ALA A 83 8.63 -8.79 7.83
N MET A 84 9.47 -8.78 8.86
CA MET A 84 10.14 -9.97 9.39
C MET A 84 9.87 -10.12 10.88
N VAL A 85 9.61 -11.34 11.32
CA VAL A 85 9.46 -11.70 12.73
C VAL A 85 10.80 -11.60 13.43
N VAL A 86 10.91 -10.72 14.44
CA VAL A 86 12.11 -10.58 15.28
C VAL A 86 11.90 -11.10 16.70
N LYS A 87 10.66 -11.31 17.11
CA LYS A 87 10.27 -11.89 18.40
C LYS A 87 8.95 -12.64 18.23
N THR A 88 8.76 -13.75 18.93
CA THR A 88 7.57 -14.59 18.79
C THR A 88 6.58 -14.49 19.95
N SER A 89 6.99 -14.01 21.13
CA SER A 89 6.13 -13.93 22.31
C SER A 89 6.39 -12.65 23.13
N PRO A 90 5.56 -11.58 22.99
CA PRO A 90 4.57 -11.39 21.92
C PRO A 90 5.25 -11.30 20.56
N THR A 91 4.49 -11.56 19.49
CA THR A 91 5.03 -11.48 18.13
C THR A 91 5.29 -10.03 17.75
N ILE A 92 6.55 -9.72 17.47
CA ILE A 92 7.02 -8.39 17.00
C ILE A 92 7.65 -8.55 15.62
N LEU A 93 7.32 -7.62 14.77
CA LEU A 93 7.81 -7.52 13.39
C LEU A 93 8.71 -6.31 13.24
N ILE A 94 9.72 -6.40 12.37
CA ILE A 94 10.50 -5.26 11.88
C ILE A 94 10.20 -5.02 10.41
N HIS A 95 9.99 -3.76 10.05
CA HIS A 95 9.72 -3.37 8.67
C HIS A 95 10.02 -1.90 8.42
N ALA A 96 10.27 -1.55 7.15
CA ALA A 96 10.41 -0.16 6.71
C ALA A 96 9.07 0.32 6.16
N THR A 97 8.51 1.41 6.72
CA THR A 97 7.18 1.91 6.39
C THR A 97 7.13 3.43 6.32
N THR A 98 6.08 3.97 5.68
CA THR A 98 5.83 5.41 5.57
C THR A 98 5.11 5.95 6.80
N ASP A 99 3.97 5.35 7.20
CA ASP A 99 3.04 5.94 8.17
C ASP A 99 2.28 4.93 9.06
N ASP A 100 2.73 3.68 9.13
CA ASP A 100 2.12 2.65 10.01
C ASP A 100 2.12 3.08 11.49
N ASP A 101 3.09 3.91 11.88
CA ASP A 101 3.13 4.56 13.18
C ASP A 101 3.18 6.09 13.01
N LYS A 102 2.19 6.80 13.57
CA LYS A 102 2.08 8.26 13.52
C LYS A 102 3.27 8.99 14.16
N ASN A 103 3.91 8.36 15.15
CA ASN A 103 5.05 8.91 15.87
C ASN A 103 6.40 8.56 15.24
N ALA A 104 6.42 7.59 14.33
CA ALA A 104 7.63 7.04 13.72
C ALA A 104 7.48 6.92 12.20
N LYS A 105 7.12 8.04 11.54
CA LYS A 105 6.89 8.10 10.09
C LYS A 105 8.17 7.97 9.28
N ASN A 106 8.03 7.38 8.10
CA ASN A 106 9.09 7.28 7.10
C ASN A 106 10.39 6.66 7.63
N GLN A 107 10.28 5.50 8.31
CA GLN A 107 11.46 4.83 8.85
C GLN A 107 11.25 3.33 9.08
N VAL A 108 12.32 2.65 9.47
CA VAL A 108 12.26 1.27 9.97
C VAL A 108 11.74 1.28 11.40
N ILE A 109 10.69 0.50 11.66
CA ILE A 109 10.03 0.40 12.96
C ILE A 109 9.86 -1.05 13.42
N LEU A 110 9.57 -1.20 14.71
CA LEU A 110 9.01 -2.40 15.29
C LEU A 110 7.50 -2.22 15.43
N SER A 111 6.73 -3.23 15.02
CA SER A 111 5.28 -3.26 15.18
C SER A 111 4.85 -4.58 15.79
N SER A 112 3.76 -4.55 16.58
CA SER A 112 3.11 -5.78 16.97
C SER A 112 2.48 -6.46 15.75
N MET A 113 2.33 -7.80 15.79
CA MET A 113 1.60 -8.51 14.74
C MET A 113 0.15 -8.01 14.64
N ASP A 114 -0.50 -7.69 15.77
CA ASP A 114 -1.88 -7.20 15.78
C ASP A 114 -2.00 -5.84 15.07
N ASP A 115 -1.06 -4.92 15.26
CA ASP A 115 -1.07 -3.62 14.57
C ASP A 115 -0.79 -3.78 13.07
N PHE A 116 0.14 -4.65 12.71
CA PHE A 116 0.41 -4.98 11.32
C PHE A 116 -0.82 -5.57 10.61
N LEU A 117 -1.57 -6.43 11.29
CA LEU A 117 -2.80 -7.06 10.77
C LEU A 117 -3.95 -6.05 10.60
N LYS A 118 -4.09 -5.05 11.49
CA LYS A 118 -5.13 -4.01 11.38
C LYS A 118 -5.06 -3.24 10.05
N LEU A 119 -3.87 -3.16 9.47
CA LEU A 119 -3.62 -2.47 8.20
C LEU A 119 -3.61 -3.41 7.00
N SER A 120 -4.07 -4.66 7.17
CA SER A 120 -3.98 -5.72 6.16
C SER A 120 -5.37 -6.25 5.80
N HIS A 121 -5.63 -6.47 4.52
CA HIS A 121 -6.80 -7.24 4.09
C HIS A 121 -6.42 -8.67 3.66
N LYS A 122 -5.13 -8.92 3.41
CA LYS A 122 -4.58 -10.23 3.07
C LYS A 122 -3.16 -10.34 3.59
N ILE A 123 -2.78 -11.53 4.04
CA ILE A 123 -1.41 -11.83 4.47
C ILE A 123 -0.90 -13.14 3.86
N ALA A 124 0.42 -13.27 3.76
CA ALA A 124 1.11 -14.54 3.55
C ALA A 124 2.36 -14.61 4.43
N ILE A 125 2.76 -15.82 4.77
CA ILE A 125 3.95 -16.07 5.57
C ILE A 125 4.89 -16.96 4.76
N LYS A 126 6.17 -16.59 4.73
CA LYS A 126 7.23 -17.37 4.08
C LYS A 126 8.32 -17.67 5.10
N ARG A 127 8.53 -18.94 5.38
CA ARG A 127 9.66 -19.42 6.16
C ARG A 127 10.87 -19.62 5.28
N LEU A 128 11.98 -18.99 5.66
CA LEU A 128 13.25 -19.18 5.00
C LEU A 128 14.02 -20.32 5.65
N LYS A 129 14.60 -21.22 4.84
CA LYS A 129 15.33 -22.40 5.32
C LYS A 129 16.76 -22.01 5.71
N PHE A 130 16.91 -21.20 6.75
CA PHE A 130 18.18 -20.89 7.37
C PHE A 130 18.34 -21.61 8.70
N ASP A 131 19.58 -21.91 9.08
CA ASP A 131 19.90 -22.36 10.44
C ASP A 131 19.70 -21.22 11.46
N GLU A 132 19.57 -21.56 12.73
CA GLU A 132 19.31 -20.60 13.80
C GLU A 132 20.38 -19.51 13.91
N LYS A 133 21.65 -19.85 13.69
CA LYS A 133 22.75 -18.89 13.72
C LYS A 133 22.64 -17.86 12.62
N THR A 134 22.26 -18.27 11.43
CA THR A 134 22.01 -17.38 10.28
C THR A 134 20.79 -16.49 10.53
N LYS A 135 19.69 -17.06 11.03
CA LYS A 135 18.47 -16.28 11.40
C LYS A 135 18.81 -15.19 12.41
N GLN A 136 19.54 -15.52 13.48
CA GLN A 136 19.96 -14.56 14.50
C GLN A 136 20.82 -13.43 13.93
N LYS A 137 21.76 -13.74 13.01
CA LYS A 137 22.57 -12.71 12.34
C LYS A 137 21.73 -11.78 11.47
N ILE A 138 20.79 -12.33 10.72
CA ILE A 138 19.88 -11.55 9.87
C ILE A 138 19.02 -10.61 10.73
N VAL A 139 18.46 -11.12 11.83
CA VAL A 139 17.65 -10.32 12.76
C VAL A 139 18.51 -9.23 13.43
N ALA A 140 19.69 -9.55 13.89
CA ALA A 140 20.61 -8.55 14.47
C ALA A 140 20.90 -7.42 13.48
N LYS A 141 21.24 -7.78 12.23
CA LYS A 141 21.50 -6.81 11.16
C LYS A 141 20.24 -5.98 10.81
N ALA A 142 19.05 -6.58 10.85
CA ALA A 142 17.81 -5.84 10.64
C ALA A 142 17.57 -4.81 11.76
N LEU A 143 17.83 -5.18 13.02
CA LEU A 143 17.69 -4.30 14.18
C LEU A 143 18.65 -3.10 14.15
N GLU A 144 19.84 -3.23 13.53
CA GLU A 144 20.77 -2.11 13.32
C GLU A 144 20.16 -1.00 12.44
N HIS A 145 19.15 -1.31 11.67
CA HIS A 145 18.45 -0.34 10.80
C HIS A 145 17.27 0.37 11.48
N LEU A 146 16.95 0.09 12.74
CA LEU A 146 15.86 0.77 13.45
C LEU A 146 16.05 2.30 13.38
N GLY A 147 14.96 3.00 13.04
CA GLY A 147 14.95 4.46 12.87
C GLY A 147 15.58 4.95 11.56
N ARG A 148 16.17 4.08 10.74
CA ARG A 148 16.68 4.47 9.43
C ARG A 148 15.53 4.97 8.55
N LYS A 149 15.72 6.13 7.91
CA LYS A 149 14.69 6.78 7.10
C LYS A 149 14.28 5.94 5.90
N PHE A 150 12.98 5.86 5.67
CA PHE A 150 12.36 5.32 4.47
C PHE A 150 12.45 6.36 3.35
N ILE A 151 13.04 5.99 2.22
CA ILE A 151 13.28 6.89 1.09
C ILE A 151 12.86 6.18 -0.20
N ILE A 152 11.82 6.72 -0.86
CA ILE A 152 11.44 6.31 -2.21
C ILE A 152 12.19 7.23 -3.17
N SER A 153 13.15 6.70 -3.90
CA SER A 153 13.94 7.40 -4.90
C SER A 153 14.33 6.45 -6.03
N THR A 154 14.66 6.97 -7.18
CA THR A 154 15.31 6.25 -8.27
C THR A 154 16.82 6.14 -8.09
N ASP A 155 17.37 6.86 -7.10
CA ASP A 155 18.80 6.94 -6.81
C ASP A 155 19.29 5.77 -5.96
N LYS A 156 20.62 5.70 -5.80
CA LYS A 156 21.29 4.64 -5.01
C LYS A 156 20.91 4.65 -3.53
N ASP A 157 20.37 5.77 -3.03
CA ASP A 157 19.97 5.96 -1.63
C ASP A 157 18.54 5.49 -1.33
N ALA A 158 17.85 4.93 -2.32
CA ALA A 158 16.51 4.38 -2.15
C ALA A 158 16.48 3.31 -1.05
N PHE A 159 15.65 3.52 -0.04
CA PHE A 159 15.52 2.62 1.08
C PHE A 159 14.04 2.46 1.47
N TYR A 160 13.44 1.38 1.01
CA TYR A 160 12.03 1.05 1.20
C TYR A 160 11.87 -0.44 1.57
N CYS A 161 10.66 -0.91 1.77
CA CYS A 161 10.40 -2.24 2.34
C CYS A 161 11.22 -3.37 1.69
N THR A 162 11.30 -3.45 0.36
CA THR A 162 12.06 -4.51 -0.32
C THR A 162 13.57 -4.25 -0.34
N THR A 163 14.01 -2.99 -0.47
CA THR A 163 15.44 -2.66 -0.39
C THR A 163 16.00 -2.88 1.01
N PHE A 164 15.21 -2.62 2.07
CA PHE A 164 15.56 -2.97 3.43
C PHE A 164 15.92 -4.46 3.55
N PHE A 165 15.04 -5.35 3.08
CA PHE A 165 15.31 -6.78 3.14
C PHE A 165 16.52 -7.20 2.30
N ARG A 166 16.73 -6.56 1.15
CA ARG A 166 17.88 -6.80 0.31
C ARG A 166 19.22 -6.40 0.98
N THR A 167 19.22 -5.46 1.93
CA THR A 167 20.43 -5.07 2.66
C THR A 167 20.77 -5.99 3.81
N ILE A 168 19.84 -6.76 4.34
CA ILE A 168 20.05 -7.64 5.50
C ILE A 168 20.36 -9.09 5.10
N TYR A 169 20.01 -9.48 3.88
CA TYR A 169 20.37 -10.78 3.28
C TYR A 169 21.62 -10.65 2.42
#